data_a7b3e5d17156148a7e5b2e64683f51e9
#
_entry.id   a7b3e5d17156148a7e5b2e64683f51e9
#
_cell.length_a   1.000
_cell.length_b   1.000
_cell.length_c   1.000
_cell.angle_alpha   90.00
_cell.angle_beta   90.00
_cell.angle_gamma   90.00
#
_symmetry.space_group_name_H-M   'P 1'
#
loop_
_entity.id
_entity.type
_entity.pdbx_description
1 polymer ?
#
loop_
_entity_poly.entity_id
_entity_poly.type
_entity_poly.pdbx_seq_one_letter_code
_entity_poly.pdbx_strand_id
1 'polypeptide(L)'
;MIAAMPKRPWLCLPLLFIITLLSSCASGKKRWDYSYHRGKTAVIVNGYAVPPSGLPAPVMRAISAGNRIVGRPYKYGGGHRAFEDRGYDCSGTVSYALHHAGQLKSPGTSTSLRNFGKKGEGKHITVYSKKGHSFIVIAGLRLDTGYNGQGEGPRWSTRSRTAAGYVARHPSGL
;
A
#
# COMPACT_ATOMS: atom_id res chain seq x y z
N MET A 1 -54.26 -27.58 66.04
CA MET A 1 -53.43 -28.26 65.04
C MET A 1 -53.19 -27.30 63.90
N ILE A 2 -52.02 -26.72 63.88
CA ILE A 2 -51.63 -25.75 62.79
C ILE A 2 -50.50 -26.41 62.04
N ALA A 3 -50.77 -26.76 60.74
CA ALA A 3 -49.81 -27.41 59.86
C ALA A 3 -48.82 -26.40 59.32
N ALA A 4 -47.53 -26.67 59.50
CA ALA A 4 -46.45 -25.87 59.03
C ALA A 4 -46.20 -26.16 57.51
N MET A 5 -46.17 -25.10 56.65
CA MET A 5 -45.77 -25.17 55.23
C MET A 5 -44.27 -25.21 55.13
N PRO A 6 -43.71 -26.01 54.22
CA PRO A 6 -42.26 -26.06 53.97
C PRO A 6 -41.81 -24.87 53.08
N LYS A 7 -40.72 -24.20 53.44
CA LYS A 7 -40.04 -23.16 52.74
C LYS A 7 -39.28 -23.78 51.53
N ARG A 8 -39.56 -23.34 50.31
CA ARG A 8 -38.81 -23.68 49.09
C ARG A 8 -37.50 -22.90 49.05
N PRO A 9 -36.35 -23.51 48.79
CA PRO A 9 -35.11 -22.78 48.55
C PRO A 9 -35.11 -22.20 47.11
N TRP A 10 -34.85 -20.92 47.02
CA TRP A 10 -34.60 -20.26 45.76
C TRP A 10 -33.22 -20.63 45.25
N LEU A 11 -33.17 -21.45 44.19
CA LEU A 11 -31.95 -21.68 43.42
C LEU A 11 -31.63 -20.41 42.61
N CYS A 12 -30.63 -19.67 43.06
CA CYS A 12 -29.97 -18.64 42.25
C CYS A 12 -29.14 -19.33 41.18
N LEU A 13 -29.62 -19.38 39.93
CA LEU A 13 -28.80 -19.73 38.80
C LEU A 13 -27.84 -18.55 38.52
N PRO A 14 -26.52 -18.77 38.45
CA PRO A 14 -25.63 -17.74 37.99
C PRO A 14 -25.81 -17.57 36.44
N LEU A 15 -26.22 -16.36 36.04
CA LEU A 15 -26.29 -15.96 34.65
C LEU A 15 -24.86 -15.86 34.12
N LEU A 16 -24.41 -16.90 33.40
CA LEU A 16 -23.12 -16.93 32.76
C LEU A 16 -23.18 -15.94 31.55
N PHE A 17 -22.63 -14.75 31.77
CA PHE A 17 -22.45 -13.75 30.72
C PHE A 17 -21.33 -14.25 29.79
N ILE A 18 -21.69 -14.92 28.70
CA ILE A 18 -20.76 -15.27 27.63
C ILE A 18 -20.44 -13.98 26.89
N ILE A 19 -19.32 -13.35 27.27
CA ILE A 19 -18.73 -12.25 26.47
C ILE A 19 -18.14 -12.87 25.20
N THR A 20 -18.90 -12.87 24.11
CA THR A 20 -18.37 -13.16 22.79
C THR A 20 -17.44 -12.01 22.39
N LEU A 21 -16.14 -12.22 22.52
CA LEU A 21 -15.12 -11.37 21.92
C LEU A 21 -15.30 -11.44 20.39
N LEU A 22 -16.05 -10.47 19.85
CA LEU A 22 -16.05 -10.20 18.41
C LEU A 22 -14.64 -9.77 18.02
N SER A 23 -13.84 -10.75 17.59
CA SER A 23 -12.57 -10.50 16.93
C SER A 23 -12.88 -9.70 15.67
N SER A 24 -12.78 -8.37 15.76
CA SER A 24 -12.83 -7.48 14.63
C SER A 24 -11.62 -7.82 13.75
N CYS A 25 -11.83 -8.68 12.75
CA CYS A 25 -10.91 -8.79 11.63
C CYS A 25 -10.82 -7.39 11.02
N ALA A 26 -9.74 -6.68 11.32
CA ALA A 26 -9.39 -5.44 10.68
C ALA A 26 -9.25 -5.74 9.17
N SER A 27 -10.35 -5.57 8.45
CA SER A 27 -10.40 -5.64 7.00
C SER A 27 -9.43 -4.57 6.48
N GLY A 28 -8.28 -5.02 5.98
CA GLY A 28 -7.27 -4.13 5.41
C GLY A 28 -7.92 -3.13 4.46
N LYS A 29 -7.38 -1.93 4.40
CA LYS A 29 -7.88 -0.80 3.62
C LYS A 29 -8.23 -1.24 2.19
N LYS A 30 -9.52 -1.32 1.85
CA LYS A 30 -9.99 -1.80 0.53
C LYS A 30 -9.69 -0.83 -0.60
N ARG A 31 -9.22 0.40 -0.30
CA ARG A 31 -8.97 1.49 -1.24
C ARG A 31 -7.82 2.36 -0.75
N TRP A 32 -6.94 2.77 -1.66
CA TRP A 32 -6.00 3.84 -1.43
C TRP A 32 -6.62 5.17 -1.87
N ASP A 33 -6.56 6.19 -1.01
CA ASP A 33 -7.03 7.54 -1.29
C ASP A 33 -5.92 8.54 -0.98
N TYR A 34 -5.76 9.53 -1.87
CA TYR A 34 -4.83 10.63 -1.63
C TYR A 34 -5.36 11.52 -0.51
N SER A 35 -4.50 11.79 0.47
CA SER A 35 -4.78 12.75 1.54
C SER A 35 -3.57 13.68 1.70
N TYR A 36 -3.80 14.96 1.48
CA TYR A 36 -2.74 15.95 1.62
C TYR A 36 -2.50 16.28 3.10
N HIS A 37 -1.26 16.15 3.52
CA HIS A 37 -0.77 16.57 4.83
C HIS A 37 0.44 17.48 4.64
N ARG A 38 0.32 18.74 5.05
CA ARG A 38 1.39 19.75 4.91
C ARG A 38 2.71 19.21 5.50
N GLY A 39 3.79 19.35 4.75
CA GLY A 39 5.14 18.90 5.15
C GLY A 39 5.35 17.37 5.12
N LYS A 40 4.35 16.58 4.73
CA LYS A 40 4.46 15.10 4.69
C LYS A 40 4.12 14.51 3.33
N THR A 41 3.22 15.14 2.57
CA THR A 41 2.67 14.59 1.33
C THR A 41 3.22 15.33 0.13
N ALA A 42 3.72 14.58 -0.86
CA ALA A 42 4.10 15.12 -2.16
C ALA A 42 2.88 15.59 -2.94
N VAL A 43 3.07 16.62 -3.77
CA VAL A 43 2.04 17.17 -4.66
C VAL A 43 2.44 16.99 -6.11
N ILE A 44 1.47 17.09 -7.04
CA ILE A 44 1.75 17.05 -8.47
C ILE A 44 1.80 18.47 -9.00
N VAL A 45 2.90 18.81 -9.68
CA VAL A 45 3.05 20.07 -10.43
C VAL A 45 3.48 19.70 -11.84
N ASN A 46 2.73 20.10 -12.85
CA ASN A 46 3.01 19.81 -14.27
C ASN A 46 3.27 18.32 -14.56
N GLY A 47 2.56 17.42 -13.87
CA GLY A 47 2.71 15.97 -14.03
C GLY A 47 3.83 15.31 -13.21
N TYR A 48 4.66 16.09 -12.54
CA TYR A 48 5.79 15.61 -11.73
C TYR A 48 5.49 15.73 -10.24
N ALA A 49 6.01 14.78 -9.45
CA ALA A 49 5.90 14.83 -8.00
C ALA A 49 6.89 15.85 -7.42
N VAL A 50 6.37 16.78 -6.62
CA VAL A 50 7.16 17.71 -5.82
C VAL A 50 7.08 17.27 -4.36
N PRO A 51 8.20 16.83 -3.77
CA PRO A 51 8.23 16.39 -2.38
C PRO A 51 8.20 17.58 -1.42
N PRO A 52 7.67 17.42 -0.20
CA PRO A 52 7.90 18.36 0.87
C PRO A 52 9.36 18.31 1.33
N SER A 53 9.83 19.36 2.00
CA SER A 53 11.15 19.40 2.64
C SER A 53 11.25 18.37 3.78
N GLY A 54 12.49 17.91 4.06
CA GLY A 54 12.78 17.08 5.24
C GLY A 54 12.44 15.59 5.09
N LEU A 55 12.11 15.10 3.89
CA LEU A 55 11.97 13.66 3.66
C LEU A 55 13.34 12.95 3.71
N PRO A 56 13.39 11.68 4.15
CA PRO A 56 14.61 10.87 4.10
C PRO A 56 15.19 10.78 2.68
N ALA A 57 16.50 10.77 2.55
CA ALA A 57 17.19 10.71 1.25
C ALA A 57 16.72 9.54 0.35
N PRO A 58 16.47 8.32 0.84
CA PRO A 58 15.90 7.25 0.01
C PRO A 58 14.53 7.60 -0.58
N VAL A 59 13.67 8.29 0.17
CA VAL A 59 12.34 8.71 -0.31
C VAL A 59 12.46 9.77 -1.40
N MET A 60 13.38 10.72 -1.21
CA MET A 60 13.69 11.74 -2.23
C MET A 60 14.20 11.11 -3.52
N ARG A 61 15.10 10.12 -3.42
CA ARG A 61 15.59 9.38 -4.59
C ARG A 61 14.48 8.59 -5.30
N ALA A 62 13.55 7.98 -4.55
CA ALA A 62 12.40 7.29 -5.12
C ALA A 62 11.49 8.23 -5.91
N ILE A 63 11.20 9.43 -5.39
CA ILE A 63 10.41 10.46 -6.08
C ILE A 63 11.13 10.93 -7.34
N SER A 64 12.42 11.25 -7.23
CA SER A 64 13.24 11.65 -8.38
C SER A 64 13.26 10.57 -9.46
N ALA A 65 13.37 9.30 -9.08
CA ALA A 65 13.29 8.17 -9.98
C ALA A 65 11.93 8.09 -10.69
N GLY A 66 10.84 8.18 -9.92
CA GLY A 66 9.49 8.23 -10.49
C GLY A 66 9.35 9.35 -11.53
N ASN A 67 9.85 10.54 -11.21
CA ASN A 67 9.84 11.68 -12.14
C ASN A 67 10.61 11.43 -13.45
N ARG A 68 11.71 10.66 -13.41
CA ARG A 68 12.49 10.33 -14.62
C ARG A 68 11.75 9.42 -15.59
N ILE A 69 10.84 8.58 -15.10
CA ILE A 69 10.11 7.62 -15.93
C ILE A 69 8.67 8.05 -16.24
N VAL A 70 8.18 9.13 -15.66
CA VAL A 70 6.88 9.72 -16.04
C VAL A 70 6.83 9.96 -17.54
N GLY A 71 5.72 9.54 -18.19
CA GLY A 71 5.52 9.70 -19.62
C GLY A 71 6.23 8.67 -20.51
N ARG A 72 7.07 7.78 -19.95
CA ARG A 72 7.55 6.63 -20.71
C ARG A 72 6.38 5.73 -21.10
N PRO A 73 6.44 5.05 -22.27
CA PRO A 73 5.34 4.19 -22.71
C PRO A 73 5.19 2.98 -21.77
N TYR A 74 3.97 2.46 -21.72
CA TYR A 74 3.75 1.14 -21.15
C TYR A 74 4.39 0.07 -22.05
N LYS A 75 5.18 -0.81 -21.45
CA LYS A 75 5.81 -1.95 -22.11
C LYS A 75 5.70 -3.16 -21.22
N TYR A 76 4.94 -4.18 -21.62
CA TYR A 76 4.83 -5.43 -20.86
C TYR A 76 6.22 -6.04 -20.65
N GLY A 77 6.58 -6.37 -19.40
CA GLY A 77 7.91 -6.83 -19.01
C GLY A 77 8.99 -5.73 -19.03
N GLY A 78 8.61 -4.49 -19.27
CA GLY A 78 9.53 -3.34 -19.21
C GLY A 78 10.03 -3.08 -17.80
N GLY A 79 11.35 -2.86 -17.68
CA GLY A 79 12.04 -2.73 -16.39
C GLY A 79 12.35 -4.06 -15.68
N HIS A 80 12.14 -5.24 -16.31
CA HIS A 80 12.39 -6.54 -15.70
C HIS A 80 13.78 -7.13 -16.01
N ARG A 81 14.33 -6.85 -17.18
CA ARG A 81 15.70 -7.30 -17.54
C ARG A 81 16.78 -6.42 -16.92
N ALA A 82 16.51 -5.15 -16.87
CA ALA A 82 17.32 -4.12 -16.23
C ALA A 82 16.40 -3.06 -15.66
N PHE A 83 16.86 -2.28 -14.69
CA PHE A 83 16.07 -1.18 -14.17
C PHE A 83 15.87 -0.07 -15.21
N GLU A 84 16.89 0.22 -16.03
CA GLU A 84 16.77 1.18 -17.12
C GLU A 84 16.16 0.51 -18.35
N ASP A 85 15.02 1.04 -18.83
CA ASP A 85 14.32 0.57 -20.03
C ASP A 85 13.66 1.76 -20.77
N ARG A 86 13.26 1.53 -22.02
CA ARG A 86 12.55 2.52 -22.84
C ARG A 86 11.08 2.67 -22.45
N GLY A 87 10.51 1.68 -21.77
CA GLY A 87 9.14 1.66 -21.28
C GLY A 87 9.02 0.73 -20.08
N TYR A 88 7.97 0.87 -19.32
CA TYR A 88 7.78 0.16 -18.04
C TYR A 88 6.39 -0.44 -17.95
N ASP A 89 6.29 -1.64 -17.36
CA ASP A 89 5.03 -2.13 -16.83
C ASP A 89 4.83 -1.71 -15.36
N CYS A 90 3.76 -2.21 -14.75
CA CYS A 90 3.40 -1.85 -13.37
C CYS A 90 4.49 -2.23 -12.35
N SER A 91 5.02 -3.44 -12.43
CA SER A 91 6.04 -3.94 -11.51
C SER A 91 7.44 -3.41 -11.84
N GLY A 92 7.74 -3.16 -13.10
CA GLY A 92 8.96 -2.46 -13.53
C GLY A 92 9.02 -1.03 -13.01
N THR A 93 7.88 -0.30 -13.04
CA THR A 93 7.75 1.04 -12.44
C THR A 93 8.04 1.02 -10.94
N VAL A 94 7.46 0.08 -10.21
CA VAL A 94 7.71 -0.09 -8.76
C VAL A 94 9.16 -0.45 -8.51
N SER A 95 9.70 -1.40 -9.27
CA SER A 95 11.09 -1.85 -9.14
C SER A 95 12.09 -0.72 -9.38
N TYR A 96 11.85 0.10 -10.40
CA TYR A 96 12.67 1.26 -10.71
C TYR A 96 12.74 2.25 -9.53
N ALA A 97 11.59 2.63 -9.00
CA ALA A 97 11.53 3.55 -7.86
C ALA A 97 12.23 2.99 -6.61
N LEU A 98 12.00 1.71 -6.29
CA LEU A 98 12.61 1.03 -5.15
C LEU A 98 14.13 0.87 -5.31
N HIS A 99 14.62 0.57 -6.53
CA HIS A 99 16.05 0.45 -6.79
C HIS A 99 16.77 1.76 -6.52
N HIS A 100 16.28 2.86 -7.06
CA HIS A 100 16.89 4.17 -6.85
C HIS A 100 16.74 4.69 -5.41
N ALA A 101 15.73 4.19 -4.67
CA ALA A 101 15.67 4.37 -3.22
C ALA A 101 16.74 3.57 -2.45
N GLY A 102 17.45 2.65 -3.12
CA GLY A 102 18.40 1.72 -2.50
C GLY A 102 17.72 0.54 -1.78
N GLN A 103 16.47 0.22 -2.13
CA GLN A 103 15.64 -0.76 -1.44
C GLN A 103 15.45 -2.06 -2.22
N LEU A 104 15.88 -2.11 -3.49
CA LEU A 104 15.73 -3.29 -4.34
C LEU A 104 17.00 -3.51 -5.18
N LYS A 105 17.57 -4.72 -5.11
CA LYS A 105 18.82 -5.07 -5.83
C LYS A 105 18.57 -5.63 -7.24
N SER A 106 17.41 -6.24 -7.47
CA SER A 106 17.02 -6.84 -8.76
C SER A 106 15.57 -6.55 -9.07
N PRO A 107 15.17 -6.38 -10.34
CA PRO A 107 13.78 -6.14 -10.69
C PRO A 107 12.85 -7.25 -10.20
N GLY A 108 11.68 -6.87 -9.72
CA GLY A 108 10.66 -7.80 -9.25
C GLY A 108 9.42 -7.81 -10.14
N THR A 109 8.75 -8.96 -10.20
CA THR A 109 7.41 -9.09 -10.77
C THR A 109 6.35 -8.66 -9.77
N SER A 110 5.11 -8.40 -10.22
CA SER A 110 4.00 -8.12 -9.31
C SER A 110 3.75 -9.28 -8.31
N THR A 111 4.06 -10.51 -8.69
CA THR A 111 3.97 -11.66 -7.77
C THR A 111 5.07 -11.65 -6.71
N SER A 112 6.34 -11.40 -7.09
CA SER A 112 7.46 -11.37 -6.13
C SER A 112 7.37 -10.17 -5.18
N LEU A 113 6.90 -9.01 -5.64
CA LEU A 113 6.72 -7.81 -4.82
C LEU A 113 5.69 -8.00 -3.70
N ARG A 114 4.83 -9.02 -3.76
CA ARG A 114 3.94 -9.39 -2.63
C ARG A 114 4.71 -9.84 -1.38
N ASN A 115 5.96 -10.23 -1.55
CA ASN A 115 6.84 -10.66 -0.45
C ASN A 115 7.97 -9.65 -0.17
N PHE A 116 7.93 -8.47 -0.80
CA PHE A 116 8.90 -7.41 -0.60
C PHE A 116 8.86 -6.88 0.85
N GLY A 117 10.01 -6.60 1.45
CA GLY A 117 10.13 -5.89 2.71
C GLY A 117 9.25 -6.42 3.84
N LYS A 118 8.69 -5.51 4.63
CA LYS A 118 7.80 -5.82 5.77
C LYS A 118 6.33 -5.74 5.36
N LYS A 119 5.44 -6.42 6.09
CA LYS A 119 3.99 -6.38 5.90
C LYS A 119 3.40 -5.04 6.35
N GLY A 120 2.37 -4.58 5.64
CA GLY A 120 1.62 -3.38 5.96
C GLY A 120 2.09 -2.15 5.20
N GLU A 121 1.45 -1.02 5.51
CA GLU A 121 1.79 0.29 4.95
C GLU A 121 3.03 0.84 5.65
N GLY A 122 3.92 1.49 4.89
CA GLY A 122 5.10 2.18 5.40
C GLY A 122 4.81 3.64 5.72
N LYS A 123 5.70 4.25 6.46
CA LYS A 123 5.60 5.68 6.82
C LYS A 123 5.72 6.59 5.59
N HIS A 124 6.62 6.23 4.66
CA HIS A 124 6.94 7.06 3.50
C HIS A 124 6.78 6.33 2.17
N ILE A 125 6.99 5.01 2.15
CA ILE A 125 6.91 4.19 0.95
C ILE A 125 6.04 2.97 1.23
N THR A 126 5.00 2.77 0.40
CA THR A 126 4.16 1.57 0.42
C THR A 126 4.04 1.00 -0.98
N VAL A 127 4.34 -0.28 -1.12
CA VAL A 127 4.09 -1.07 -2.33
C VAL A 127 2.78 -1.83 -2.16
N TYR A 128 1.85 -1.63 -3.06
CA TYR A 128 0.65 -2.44 -3.18
C TYR A 128 0.81 -3.41 -4.32
N SER A 129 0.71 -4.71 -4.05
CA SER A 129 0.94 -5.72 -5.07
C SER A 129 -0.04 -6.88 -4.98
N LYS A 130 -0.53 -7.32 -6.14
CA LYS A 130 -1.32 -8.54 -6.34
C LYS A 130 -0.81 -9.28 -7.57
N LYS A 131 -1.29 -10.49 -7.84
CA LYS A 131 -1.03 -11.16 -9.12
C LYS A 131 -1.54 -10.27 -10.27
N GLY A 132 -0.65 -9.93 -11.20
CA GLY A 132 -0.96 -9.18 -12.42
C GLY A 132 -0.89 -7.65 -12.29
N HIS A 133 -0.75 -7.07 -11.08
CA HIS A 133 -0.58 -5.61 -10.96
C HIS A 133 0.13 -5.18 -9.68
N SER A 134 0.92 -4.09 -9.79
CA SER A 134 1.54 -3.43 -8.65
C SER A 134 1.50 -1.92 -8.83
N PHE A 135 1.46 -1.17 -7.73
CA PHE A 135 1.70 0.26 -7.69
C PHE A 135 2.43 0.65 -6.40
N ILE A 136 3.02 1.82 -6.39
CA ILE A 136 3.76 2.32 -5.23
C ILE A 136 3.22 3.68 -4.80
N VAL A 137 3.14 3.89 -3.49
CA VAL A 137 2.84 5.18 -2.88
C VAL A 137 4.11 5.68 -2.21
N ILE A 138 4.52 6.89 -2.55
CA ILE A 138 5.74 7.53 -2.04
C ILE A 138 5.37 8.90 -1.51
N ALA A 139 5.68 9.17 -0.25
CA ALA A 139 5.26 10.40 0.43
C ALA A 139 3.78 10.73 0.20
N GLY A 140 2.90 9.74 0.33
CA GLY A 140 1.46 9.88 0.17
C GLY A 140 0.97 10.03 -1.27
N LEU A 141 1.84 10.04 -2.29
CA LEU A 141 1.47 10.19 -3.70
C LEU A 141 1.69 8.87 -4.45
N ARG A 142 0.71 8.45 -5.25
CA ARG A 142 0.75 7.20 -6.00
C ARG A 142 1.48 7.35 -7.34
N LEU A 143 2.42 6.43 -7.61
CA LEU A 143 3.03 6.19 -8.92
C LEU A 143 2.51 4.87 -9.45
N ASP A 144 1.95 4.86 -10.65
CA ASP A 144 1.24 3.72 -11.23
C ASP A 144 1.25 3.74 -12.77
N THR A 145 0.84 2.62 -13.38
CA THR A 145 0.58 2.46 -14.82
C THR A 145 -0.88 2.06 -15.05
N GLY A 146 -1.37 2.15 -16.29
CA GLY A 146 -2.72 1.69 -16.64
C GLY A 146 -3.84 2.52 -16.01
N TYR A 147 -3.70 3.83 -16.01
CA TYR A 147 -4.50 4.75 -15.22
C TYR A 147 -5.92 4.99 -15.75
N ASN A 148 -6.05 5.20 -17.07
CA ASN A 148 -7.33 5.43 -17.77
C ASN A 148 -7.66 4.29 -18.73
N GLY A 149 -6.98 3.14 -18.62
CA GLY A 149 -7.12 2.01 -19.51
C GLY A 149 -5.81 1.24 -19.67
N GLN A 150 -5.78 0.30 -20.58
CA GLN A 150 -4.57 -0.45 -20.89
C GLN A 150 -3.58 0.41 -21.67
N GLY A 151 -2.30 0.28 -21.39
CA GLY A 151 -1.23 0.85 -22.22
C GLY A 151 -0.66 2.18 -21.74
N GLU A 152 -1.17 2.76 -20.66
CA GLU A 152 -0.56 3.96 -20.10
C GLU A 152 0.65 3.62 -19.21
N GLY A 153 1.78 4.25 -19.51
CA GLY A 153 3.01 4.11 -18.76
C GLY A 153 2.99 4.81 -17.40
N PRO A 154 4.16 4.90 -16.72
CA PRO A 154 4.28 5.45 -15.38
C PRO A 154 3.76 6.88 -15.25
N ARG A 155 2.94 7.14 -14.23
CA ARG A 155 2.39 8.48 -13.90
C ARG A 155 2.14 8.64 -12.41
N TRP A 156 2.31 9.85 -11.92
CA TRP A 156 1.84 10.25 -10.62
C TRP A 156 0.34 10.53 -10.62
N SER A 157 -0.32 10.25 -9.51
CA SER A 157 -1.76 10.41 -9.42
C SER A 157 -2.26 10.63 -7.99
N THR A 158 -3.25 11.53 -7.87
CA THR A 158 -4.04 11.76 -6.66
C THR A 158 -5.38 11.02 -6.69
N ARG A 159 -5.76 10.41 -7.82
CA ARG A 159 -7.01 9.65 -7.90
C ARG A 159 -6.96 8.40 -7.04
N SER A 160 -8.04 8.10 -6.39
CA SER A 160 -8.19 6.89 -5.58
C SER A 160 -8.01 5.60 -6.40
N ARG A 161 -7.52 4.57 -5.75
CA ARG A 161 -7.29 3.25 -6.35
C ARG A 161 -7.81 2.15 -5.43
N THR A 162 -8.57 1.18 -5.97
CA THR A 162 -8.91 0.00 -5.19
C THR A 162 -7.64 -0.71 -4.73
N ALA A 163 -7.57 -1.04 -3.45
CA ALA A 163 -6.54 -1.87 -2.83
C ALA A 163 -7.08 -3.28 -2.50
N ALA A 164 -8.31 -3.59 -2.90
CA ALA A 164 -8.89 -4.90 -2.72
C ALA A 164 -8.08 -5.97 -3.48
N GLY A 165 -7.70 -7.04 -2.79
CA GLY A 165 -6.86 -8.10 -3.32
C GLY A 165 -5.36 -7.78 -3.39
N TYR A 166 -4.94 -6.56 -3.03
CA TYR A 166 -3.52 -6.22 -2.90
C TYR A 166 -3.00 -6.53 -1.49
N VAL A 167 -1.76 -6.94 -1.42
CA VAL A 167 -0.99 -6.90 -0.17
C VAL A 167 -0.18 -5.61 -0.14
N ALA A 168 -0.18 -4.94 1.02
CA ALA A 168 0.66 -3.79 1.28
C ALA A 168 2.01 -4.26 1.84
N ARG A 169 3.09 -3.66 1.34
CA ARG A 169 4.47 -3.93 1.73
C ARG A 169 5.26 -2.63 1.81
N HIS A 170 6.27 -2.59 2.67
CA HIS A 170 7.14 -1.42 2.79
C HIS A 170 8.60 -1.80 3.05
N PRO A 171 9.57 -0.96 2.65
CA PRO A 171 10.97 -1.12 3.04
C PRO A 171 11.13 -0.97 4.56
N SER A 172 12.10 -1.67 5.13
CA SER A 172 12.44 -1.48 6.55
C SER A 172 12.95 -0.05 6.79
N GLY A 173 12.37 0.64 7.80
CA GLY A 173 12.81 1.98 8.19
C GLY A 173 12.26 3.16 7.36
N LEU A 174 11.34 2.90 6.42
CA LEU A 174 10.73 3.96 5.58
C LEU A 174 9.22 3.94 5.59
#